data_cf7633c6f8112eee1e013b83533eecc6
#
_entry.id   cf7633c6f8112eee1e013b83533eecc6
#
_cell.length_a   1.000
_cell.length_b   1.000
_cell.length_c   1.000
_cell.angle_alpha   90.00
_cell.angle_beta   90.00
_cell.angle_gamma   90.00
#
_symmetry.space_group_name_H-M   'P 1'
#
loop_
_entity.id
_entity.type
_entity.pdbx_description
1 polymer ?
#
loop_
_entity_poly.entity_id
_entity_poly.type
_entity_poly.pdbx_seq_one_letter_code
_entity_poly.pdbx_strand_id
1 'polypeptide(L)'
;DDKTSASPALKCMYWQKFCWDTEDLPIGFLMSNMMGKNSTLKTLISYLFLRLGLRKLFPLNKVIDHAYEAPFPDPSYKMGPRAMPSHVPTIPDQSLSAVREAREIFKNWNKPFLSVFAGADPVTNGAERDVLNMCPNAKSAPQIGGGHFYQWTRPKELSDLLTNFI
;
A
#
# COMPACT_ATOMS: atom_id res chain seq x y z
N ASP A 1 16.04 -18.57 -8.55
CA ASP A 1 14.68 -19.02 -8.92
C ASP A 1 13.86 -19.30 -7.66
N ASP A 2 13.29 -18.27 -7.06
CA ASP A 2 12.40 -18.42 -5.92
C ASP A 2 11.02 -18.87 -6.40
N LYS A 3 10.87 -20.15 -6.64
CA LYS A 3 9.62 -20.79 -7.10
C LYS A 3 8.54 -20.88 -6.00
N THR A 4 8.76 -20.32 -4.80
CA THR A 4 7.87 -20.49 -3.64
C THR A 4 7.02 -19.28 -3.31
N SER A 5 7.29 -18.09 -3.88
CA SER A 5 6.48 -16.91 -3.62
C SER A 5 5.31 -16.80 -4.60
N ALA A 6 4.09 -16.66 -4.08
CA ALA A 6 2.93 -16.33 -4.90
C ALA A 6 3.18 -15.05 -5.69
N SER A 7 2.74 -15.01 -6.96
CA SER A 7 2.92 -13.83 -7.80
C SER A 7 2.28 -12.59 -7.14
N PRO A 8 2.80 -11.39 -7.38
CA PRO A 8 2.22 -10.15 -6.83
C PRO A 8 0.72 -10.01 -7.14
N ALA A 9 0.29 -10.39 -8.35
CA ALA A 9 -1.11 -10.39 -8.74
C ALA A 9 -1.96 -11.30 -7.85
N LEU A 10 -1.49 -12.52 -7.58
CA LEU A 10 -2.21 -13.46 -6.72
C LEU A 10 -2.33 -12.94 -5.29
N LYS A 11 -1.26 -12.35 -4.74
CA LYS A 11 -1.31 -11.70 -3.41
C LYS A 11 -2.33 -10.58 -3.36
N CYS A 12 -2.38 -9.76 -4.41
CA CYS A 12 -3.36 -8.67 -4.53
C CYS A 12 -4.80 -9.21 -4.61
N MET A 13 -5.05 -10.27 -5.38
CA MET A 13 -6.38 -10.90 -5.46
C MET A 13 -6.84 -11.46 -4.11
N TYR A 14 -5.95 -12.11 -3.34
CA TYR A 14 -6.28 -12.55 -1.98
C TYR A 14 -6.58 -11.39 -1.05
N TRP A 15 -5.86 -10.28 -1.17
CA TRP A 15 -6.11 -9.06 -0.42
C TRP A 15 -7.48 -8.45 -0.77
N GLN A 16 -7.80 -8.35 -2.06
CA GLN A 16 -9.10 -7.88 -2.55
C GLN A 16 -10.24 -8.73 -1.98
N LYS A 17 -10.11 -10.06 -2.11
CA LYS A 17 -11.10 -10.99 -1.56
C LYS A 17 -11.24 -10.87 -0.05
N PHE A 18 -10.16 -10.78 0.69
CA PHE A 18 -10.18 -10.59 2.14
C PHE A 18 -10.93 -9.31 2.54
N CYS A 19 -10.64 -8.19 1.89
CA CYS A 19 -11.30 -6.92 2.16
C CYS A 19 -12.80 -6.99 1.83
N TRP A 20 -13.15 -7.60 0.73
CA TRP A 20 -14.55 -7.73 0.30
C TRP A 20 -15.37 -8.63 1.22
N ASP A 21 -14.84 -9.78 1.60
CA ASP A 21 -15.54 -10.77 2.42
C ASP A 21 -15.61 -10.39 3.91
N THR A 22 -14.78 -9.45 4.37
CA THR A 22 -14.73 -9.06 5.78
C THR A 22 -15.66 -7.88 6.04
N GLU A 23 -16.86 -8.14 6.54
CA GLU A 23 -17.87 -7.10 6.80
C GLU A 23 -17.35 -6.04 7.77
N ASP A 24 -16.86 -6.44 8.95
CA ASP A 24 -16.19 -5.56 9.90
C ASP A 24 -14.68 -5.57 9.64
N LEU A 25 -14.26 -4.94 8.52
CA LEU A 25 -12.85 -4.85 8.18
C LEU A 25 -12.06 -4.12 9.29
N PRO A 26 -11.05 -4.73 9.91
CA PRO A 26 -10.31 -4.14 11.02
C PRO A 26 -9.27 -3.14 10.53
N ILE A 27 -9.73 -1.95 10.14
CA ILE A 27 -8.92 -0.93 9.45
C ILE A 27 -7.76 -0.48 10.33
N GLY A 28 -8.01 -0.12 11.57
CA GLY A 28 -6.96 0.30 12.50
C GLY A 28 -5.90 -0.77 12.72
N PHE A 29 -6.31 -2.04 12.84
CA PHE A 29 -5.37 -3.17 12.93
C PHE A 29 -4.49 -3.27 11.69
N LEU A 30 -5.07 -3.20 10.51
CA LEU A 30 -4.35 -3.28 9.24
C LEU A 30 -3.36 -2.11 9.10
N MET A 31 -3.81 -0.90 9.35
CA MET A 31 -2.99 0.30 9.26
C MET A 31 -1.83 0.28 10.27
N SER A 32 -2.07 -0.13 11.52
CA SER A 32 -1.02 -0.30 12.53
C SER A 32 0.06 -1.30 12.11
N ASN A 33 -0.30 -2.35 11.38
CA ASN A 33 0.66 -3.32 10.85
C ASN A 33 1.42 -2.80 9.62
N MET A 34 0.79 -2.00 8.77
CA MET A 34 1.41 -1.49 7.53
C MET A 34 2.33 -0.29 7.76
N MET A 35 2.16 0.44 8.86
CA MET A 35 3.00 1.63 9.18
C MET A 35 4.39 1.30 9.70
N GLY A 36 4.62 0.09 10.22
CA GLY A 36 5.90 -0.28 10.84
C GLY A 36 6.82 -1.06 9.90
N LYS A 37 8.12 -1.11 10.26
CA LYS A 37 9.04 -2.13 9.76
C LYS A 37 8.58 -3.48 10.33
N ASN A 38 7.70 -4.16 9.66
CA ASN A 38 7.27 -5.48 10.10
C ASN A 38 8.15 -6.55 9.48
N SER A 39 8.74 -7.40 10.33
CA SER A 39 9.33 -8.63 9.84
C SER A 39 8.23 -9.54 9.28
N THR A 40 8.55 -10.39 8.33
CA THR A 40 7.63 -11.39 7.77
C THR A 40 6.96 -12.22 8.86
N LEU A 41 7.70 -12.55 9.92
CA LEU A 41 7.19 -13.28 11.08
C LEU A 41 6.09 -12.49 11.82
N LYS A 42 6.31 -11.20 12.06
CA LYS A 42 5.30 -10.35 12.74
C LYS A 42 4.03 -10.24 11.90
N THR A 43 4.17 -10.10 10.60
CA THR A 43 3.03 -10.07 9.66
C THR A 43 2.25 -11.38 9.68
N LEU A 44 2.95 -12.52 9.68
CA LEU A 44 2.31 -13.84 9.76
C LEU A 44 1.56 -14.03 11.08
N ILE A 45 2.17 -13.65 12.20
CA ILE A 45 1.56 -13.73 13.53
C ILE A 45 0.33 -12.81 13.58
N SER A 46 0.41 -11.58 13.08
CA SER A 46 -0.71 -10.65 13.06
C SER A 46 -1.89 -11.20 12.26
N TYR A 47 -1.62 -11.82 11.12
CA TYR A 47 -2.63 -12.48 10.30
C TYR A 47 -3.28 -13.67 11.03
N LEU A 48 -2.49 -14.47 11.76
CA LEU A 48 -3.01 -15.56 12.56
C LEU A 48 -3.96 -15.06 13.67
N PHE A 49 -3.56 -14.02 14.41
CA PHE A 49 -4.40 -13.40 15.43
C PHE A 49 -5.71 -12.86 14.85
N LEU A 50 -5.64 -12.24 13.66
CA LEU A 50 -6.81 -11.78 12.94
C LEU A 50 -7.76 -12.94 12.59
N ARG A 51 -7.23 -14.02 12.02
CA ARG A 51 -8.00 -15.22 11.63
C ARG A 51 -8.67 -15.92 12.81
N LEU A 52 -8.02 -15.93 13.98
CA LEU A 52 -8.55 -16.52 15.21
C LEU A 52 -9.51 -15.60 15.98
N GLY A 53 -9.80 -14.39 15.47
CA GLY A 53 -10.60 -13.41 16.20
C GLY A 53 -9.93 -12.81 17.44
N LEU A 54 -8.63 -13.04 17.58
CA LEU A 54 -7.83 -12.64 18.76
C LEU A 54 -7.11 -11.30 18.53
N ARG A 55 -7.54 -10.49 17.59
CA ARG A 55 -6.90 -9.21 17.22
C ARG A 55 -6.64 -8.29 18.42
N LYS A 56 -7.52 -8.30 19.43
CA LYS A 56 -7.40 -7.47 20.64
C LYS A 56 -6.21 -7.85 21.53
N LEU A 57 -5.70 -9.07 21.40
CA LEU A 57 -4.54 -9.58 22.15
C LEU A 57 -3.22 -9.28 21.44
N PHE A 58 -3.25 -8.89 20.18
CA PHE A 58 -2.05 -8.55 19.43
C PHE A 58 -1.55 -7.16 19.85
N PRO A 59 -0.23 -7.00 20.12
CA PRO A 59 0.34 -5.73 20.56
C PRO A 59 0.35 -4.71 19.41
N LEU A 60 -0.72 -3.92 19.33
CA LEU A 60 -0.89 -2.85 18.34
C LEU A 60 -0.44 -1.51 18.92
N ASN A 61 -0.12 -0.58 18.03
CA ASN A 61 -0.14 0.82 18.40
C ASN A 61 -1.60 1.27 18.56
N LYS A 62 -2.07 1.35 19.79
CA LYS A 62 -3.46 1.69 20.12
C LYS A 62 -3.89 3.06 19.59
N VAL A 63 -2.97 4.01 19.49
CA VAL A 63 -3.26 5.35 18.98
C VAL A 63 -3.60 5.27 17.49
N ILE A 64 -2.79 4.55 16.71
CA ILE A 64 -3.03 4.33 15.28
C ILE A 64 -4.31 3.52 15.06
N ASP A 65 -4.47 2.41 15.81
CA ASP A 65 -5.64 1.56 15.72
C ASP A 65 -6.92 2.37 15.96
N HIS A 66 -6.99 3.12 17.05
CA HIS A 66 -8.14 3.95 17.38
C HIS A 66 -8.37 5.07 16.37
N ALA A 67 -7.32 5.77 15.93
CA ALA A 67 -7.45 6.88 14.98
C ALA A 67 -8.02 6.43 13.62
N TYR A 68 -7.64 5.23 13.15
CA TYR A 68 -8.14 4.69 11.88
C TYR A 68 -9.48 3.96 12.00
N GLU A 69 -9.89 3.53 13.20
CA GLU A 69 -11.25 3.01 13.42
C GLU A 69 -12.27 4.15 13.69
N ALA A 70 -11.85 5.27 14.23
CA ALA A 70 -12.73 6.37 14.64
C ALA A 70 -13.69 6.89 13.55
N PRO A 71 -13.34 6.94 12.24
CA PRO A 71 -14.27 7.36 11.19
C PRO A 71 -15.42 6.38 10.93
N PHE A 72 -15.38 5.17 11.48
CA PHE A 72 -16.32 4.09 11.19
C PHE A 72 -17.11 3.69 12.44
N PRO A 73 -18.26 4.34 12.72
CA PRO A 73 -19.08 4.04 13.89
C PRO A 73 -19.54 2.60 13.98
N ASP A 74 -19.79 1.97 12.83
CA ASP A 74 -20.19 0.57 12.69
C ASP A 74 -19.71 -0.01 11.33
N PRO A 75 -19.85 -1.34 11.10
CA PRO A 75 -19.39 -1.97 9.86
C PRO A 75 -19.97 -1.41 8.56
N SER A 76 -21.17 -0.83 8.58
CA SER A 76 -21.83 -0.30 7.37
C SER A 76 -21.04 0.87 6.75
N TYR A 77 -20.31 1.62 7.57
CA TYR A 77 -19.45 2.71 7.13
C TYR A 77 -18.13 2.24 6.48
N LYS A 78 -17.82 0.94 6.57
CA LYS A 78 -16.56 0.36 6.04
C LYS A 78 -16.66 -0.10 4.57
N MET A 79 -17.77 0.15 3.89
CA MET A 79 -17.94 -0.28 2.49
C MET A 79 -16.87 0.32 1.57
N GLY A 80 -16.51 1.60 1.73
CA GLY A 80 -15.45 2.25 0.96
C GLY A 80 -14.10 1.53 1.07
N PRO A 81 -13.53 1.39 2.27
CA PRO A 81 -12.28 0.63 2.48
C PRO A 81 -12.33 -0.82 2.01
N ARG A 82 -13.50 -1.48 2.10
CA ARG A 82 -13.68 -2.86 1.61
C ARG A 82 -13.65 -2.95 0.09
N ALA A 83 -14.28 -1.99 -0.60
CA ALA A 83 -14.37 -1.97 -2.06
C ALA A 83 -13.09 -1.44 -2.73
N MET A 84 -12.37 -0.50 -2.09
CA MET A 84 -11.23 0.21 -2.67
C MET A 84 -10.14 -0.71 -3.26
N PRO A 85 -9.73 -1.81 -2.61
CA PRO A 85 -8.74 -2.72 -3.18
C PRO A 85 -9.18 -3.36 -4.51
N SER A 86 -10.48 -3.53 -4.72
CA SER A 86 -11.02 -4.11 -5.97
C SER A 86 -10.84 -3.20 -7.19
N HIS A 87 -10.56 -1.92 -6.97
CA HIS A 87 -10.24 -0.97 -8.05
C HIS A 87 -8.79 -1.08 -8.55
N VAL A 88 -7.93 -1.85 -7.86
CA VAL A 88 -6.60 -2.18 -8.39
C VAL A 88 -6.78 -3.28 -9.45
N PRO A 89 -6.54 -3.02 -10.75
CA PRO A 89 -6.83 -3.97 -11.81
C PRO A 89 -5.84 -5.15 -11.74
N THR A 90 -6.31 -6.30 -11.26
CA THR A 90 -5.58 -7.58 -11.28
C THR A 90 -5.99 -8.47 -12.44
N ILE A 91 -7.15 -8.19 -13.01
CA ILE A 91 -7.69 -8.77 -14.25
C ILE A 91 -8.15 -7.62 -15.14
N PRO A 92 -8.28 -7.82 -16.46
CA PRO A 92 -8.82 -6.79 -17.35
C PRO A 92 -10.20 -6.34 -16.90
N ASP A 93 -10.37 -5.03 -16.71
CA ASP A 93 -11.62 -4.38 -16.32
C ASP A 93 -11.85 -3.07 -17.08
N GLN A 94 -12.91 -2.33 -16.76
CA GLN A 94 -13.27 -1.10 -17.43
C GLN A 94 -12.23 0.03 -17.32
N SER A 95 -11.39 0.01 -16.27
CA SER A 95 -10.36 1.03 -16.06
C SER A 95 -9.13 0.84 -16.96
N LEU A 96 -8.98 -0.33 -17.59
CA LEU A 96 -7.77 -0.68 -18.34
C LEU A 96 -7.50 0.27 -19.52
N SER A 97 -8.55 0.76 -20.21
CA SER A 97 -8.40 1.74 -21.28
C SER A 97 -7.82 3.05 -20.76
N ALA A 98 -8.36 3.58 -19.66
CA ALA A 98 -7.87 4.81 -19.04
C ALA A 98 -6.43 4.65 -18.49
N VAL A 99 -6.09 3.49 -17.94
CA VAL A 99 -4.72 3.19 -17.49
C VAL A 99 -3.75 3.17 -18.68
N ARG A 100 -4.13 2.59 -19.80
CA ARG A 100 -3.30 2.59 -21.02
C ARG A 100 -3.11 4.01 -21.57
N GLU A 101 -4.18 4.80 -21.63
CA GLU A 101 -4.10 6.20 -22.06
C GLU A 101 -3.19 7.02 -21.13
N ALA A 102 -3.33 6.88 -19.82
CA ALA A 102 -2.44 7.52 -18.87
C ALA A 102 -0.96 7.16 -19.09
N ARG A 103 -0.65 5.90 -19.39
CA ARG A 103 0.72 5.47 -19.71
C ARG A 103 1.28 6.17 -20.95
N GLU A 104 0.48 6.36 -22.01
CA GLU A 104 0.92 7.11 -23.19
C GLU A 104 1.18 8.59 -22.88
N ILE A 105 0.36 9.19 -22.00
CA ILE A 105 0.61 10.55 -21.52
C ILE A 105 1.94 10.62 -20.76
N PHE A 106 2.21 9.68 -19.86
CA PHE A 106 3.46 9.66 -19.08
C PHE A 106 4.70 9.41 -19.91
N LYS A 107 4.62 8.64 -20.99
CA LYS A 107 5.74 8.46 -21.93
C LYS A 107 6.21 9.78 -22.57
N ASN A 108 5.27 10.70 -22.78
CA ASN A 108 5.51 12.01 -23.38
C ASN A 108 5.54 13.13 -22.33
N TRP A 109 5.63 12.78 -21.03
CA TRP A 109 5.60 13.76 -19.96
C TRP A 109 6.88 14.59 -19.93
N ASN A 110 6.75 15.92 -20.08
CA ASN A 110 7.87 16.85 -20.17
C ASN A 110 7.98 17.79 -18.97
N LYS A 111 7.09 17.64 -17.97
CA LYS A 111 7.13 18.44 -16.74
C LYS A 111 7.98 17.73 -15.68
N PRO A 112 8.41 18.44 -14.63
CA PRO A 112 9.12 17.82 -13.52
C PRO A 112 8.35 16.64 -12.94
N PHE A 113 9.04 15.52 -12.74
CA PHE A 113 8.49 14.30 -12.15
C PHE A 113 9.52 13.68 -11.21
N LEU A 114 9.18 13.51 -9.94
CA LEU A 114 10.03 12.85 -8.95
C LEU A 114 9.40 11.52 -8.54
N SER A 115 10.17 10.44 -8.70
CA SER A 115 9.80 9.11 -8.24
C SER A 115 10.44 8.84 -6.89
N VAL A 116 9.62 8.60 -5.86
CA VAL A 116 10.06 8.36 -4.48
C VAL A 116 9.48 7.05 -3.99
N PHE A 117 10.34 6.12 -3.56
CA PHE A 117 9.94 4.81 -3.04
C PHE A 117 10.58 4.52 -1.68
N ALA A 118 9.90 3.73 -0.86
CA ALA A 118 10.42 3.26 0.41
C ALA A 118 11.00 1.85 0.27
N GLY A 119 12.24 1.66 0.72
CA GLY A 119 12.96 0.39 0.55
C GLY A 119 12.38 -0.80 1.32
N ALA A 120 11.57 -0.56 2.36
CA ALA A 120 10.92 -1.61 3.15
C ALA A 120 9.39 -1.66 2.95
N ASP A 121 8.88 -1.10 1.84
CA ASP A 121 7.46 -1.17 1.49
C ASP A 121 7.13 -2.55 0.90
N PRO A 122 6.28 -3.36 1.55
CA PRO A 122 5.93 -4.68 1.05
C PRO A 122 4.97 -4.64 -0.14
N VAL A 123 4.36 -3.49 -0.44
CA VAL A 123 3.33 -3.34 -1.48
C VAL A 123 3.92 -2.86 -2.79
N THR A 124 4.74 -1.80 -2.74
CA THR A 124 5.27 -1.14 -3.95
C THR A 124 6.76 -1.34 -4.17
N ASN A 125 7.45 -2.12 -3.33
CA ASN A 125 8.86 -2.41 -3.52
C ASN A 125 9.10 -3.06 -4.89
N GLY A 126 10.03 -2.46 -5.64
CA GLY A 126 10.38 -2.90 -7.00
C GLY A 126 9.56 -2.23 -8.12
N ALA A 127 8.47 -1.53 -7.81
CA ALA A 127 7.68 -0.81 -8.82
C ALA A 127 8.35 0.47 -9.36
N GLU A 128 9.41 0.95 -8.72
CA GLU A 128 10.13 2.14 -9.15
C GLU A 128 10.62 2.02 -10.60
N ARG A 129 11.17 0.87 -10.97
CA ARG A 129 11.65 0.62 -12.33
C ARG A 129 10.53 0.74 -13.36
N ASP A 130 9.32 0.28 -13.02
CA ASP A 130 8.17 0.36 -13.92
C ASP A 130 7.70 1.81 -14.10
N VAL A 131 7.75 2.62 -13.02
CA VAL A 131 7.46 4.06 -13.09
C VAL A 131 8.48 4.80 -13.95
N LEU A 132 9.78 4.53 -13.79
CA LEU A 132 10.84 5.16 -14.58
C LEU A 132 10.76 4.74 -16.06
N ASN A 133 10.41 3.49 -16.35
CA ASN A 133 10.17 3.02 -17.71
C ASN A 133 8.94 3.67 -18.35
N MET A 134 7.90 3.93 -17.56
CA MET A 134 6.67 4.57 -18.00
C MET A 134 6.88 6.07 -18.26
N CYS A 135 7.71 6.74 -17.46
CA CYS A 135 7.99 8.17 -17.55
C CYS A 135 9.51 8.41 -17.66
N PRO A 136 10.08 8.41 -18.89
CA PRO A 136 11.54 8.49 -19.08
C PRO A 136 12.19 9.75 -18.51
N ASN A 137 11.43 10.84 -18.35
CA ASN A 137 11.91 12.10 -17.76
C ASN A 137 11.81 12.14 -16.22
N ALA A 138 11.29 11.08 -15.59
CA ALA A 138 11.22 11.01 -14.15
C ALA A 138 12.61 10.95 -13.52
N LYS A 139 12.82 11.72 -12.45
CA LYS A 139 13.99 11.62 -11.60
C LYS A 139 13.73 10.62 -10.50
N SER A 140 14.66 9.70 -10.27
CA SER A 140 14.64 8.81 -9.13
C SER A 140 15.23 9.52 -7.91
N ALA A 141 14.50 9.56 -6.81
CA ALA A 141 15.06 9.96 -5.51
C ALA A 141 15.79 8.80 -4.84
N PRO A 142 16.71 9.06 -3.89
CA PRO A 142 17.20 8.02 -3.00
C PRO A 142 16.03 7.34 -2.28
N GLN A 143 16.12 6.02 -2.07
CA GLN A 143 15.08 5.31 -1.35
C GLN A 143 14.93 5.83 0.08
N ILE A 144 13.70 6.20 0.44
CA ILE A 144 13.36 6.60 1.80
C ILE A 144 13.31 5.38 2.72
N GLY A 145 13.73 5.56 3.96
CA GLY A 145 13.49 4.58 5.01
C GLY A 145 11.99 4.43 5.33
N GLY A 146 11.60 3.31 5.94
CA GLY A 146 10.21 3.08 6.35
C GLY A 146 9.47 2.08 5.48
N GLY A 147 8.20 1.86 5.81
CA GLY A 147 7.29 0.92 5.11
C GLY A 147 6.34 1.64 4.16
N HIS A 148 5.19 1.01 3.89
CA HIS A 148 4.18 1.51 2.94
C HIS A 148 3.70 2.95 3.21
N PHE A 149 3.58 3.31 4.48
CA PHE A 149 3.18 4.66 4.91
C PHE A 149 4.39 5.48 5.38
N TYR A 150 5.42 5.60 4.55
CA TYR A 150 6.63 6.35 4.89
C TYR A 150 6.39 7.85 5.12
N GLN A 151 5.34 8.43 4.56
CA GLN A 151 4.90 9.79 4.86
C GLN A 151 4.58 10.00 6.36
N TRP A 152 4.20 8.96 7.08
CA TRP A 152 3.99 8.98 8.52
C TRP A 152 5.27 8.71 9.32
N THR A 153 6.10 7.78 8.84
CA THR A 153 7.27 7.31 9.58
C THR A 153 8.52 8.09 9.27
N ARG A 154 8.55 8.81 8.13
CA ARG A 154 9.69 9.60 7.62
C ARG A 154 9.25 10.95 7.02
N PRO A 155 8.37 11.72 7.71
CA PRO A 155 7.83 12.96 7.14
C PRO A 155 8.89 13.99 6.81
N LYS A 156 9.93 14.12 7.67
CA LYS A 156 11.01 15.07 7.44
C LYS A 156 11.85 14.70 6.21
N GLU A 157 12.24 13.43 6.09
CA GLU A 157 13.03 12.93 4.95
C GLU A 157 12.28 13.14 3.62
N LEU A 158 10.97 12.85 3.61
CA LEU A 158 10.12 13.11 2.45
C LEU A 158 10.02 14.61 2.14
N SER A 159 9.81 15.44 3.16
CA SER A 159 9.71 16.89 3.00
C SER A 159 11.01 17.50 2.45
N ASP A 160 12.16 17.06 2.96
CA ASP A 160 13.48 17.53 2.48
C ASP A 160 13.67 17.15 0.99
N LEU A 161 13.31 15.93 0.59
CA LEU A 161 13.38 15.51 -0.81
C LEU A 161 12.49 16.34 -1.73
N LEU A 162 11.26 16.60 -1.32
CA LEU A 162 10.32 17.42 -2.10
C LEU A 162 10.79 18.87 -2.21
N THR A 163 11.25 19.46 -1.11
CA THR A 163 11.75 20.84 -1.09
C THR A 163 12.99 21.03 -1.99
N ASN A 164 13.86 20.02 -2.04
CA ASN A 164 15.05 20.07 -2.88
C ASN A 164 14.74 19.79 -4.37
N PHE A 165 13.57 19.25 -4.68
CA PHE A 165 13.15 18.96 -6.05
C PHE A 165 12.47 20.17 -6.72
N ILE A 166 11.75 20.98 -5.95
CA ILE A 166 11.03 22.17 -6.42
C ILE A 166 11.99 23.36 -6.61
#